data_7f20509ccb5b44fd558a725ddfc328e2
#
_entry.id   7f20509ccb5b44fd558a725ddfc328e2
#
_cell.length_a   1.000
_cell.length_b   1.000
_cell.length_c   1.000
_cell.angle_alpha   90.00
_cell.angle_beta   90.00
_cell.angle_gamma   90.00
#
_symmetry.space_group_name_H-M   'P 1'
#
loop_
_entity.id
_entity.type
_entity.pdbx_description
1 polymer ?
#
loop_
_entity_poly.entity_id
_entity_poly.type
_entity_poly.pdbx_seq_one_letter_code
_entity_poly.pdbx_strand_id
1 'polypeptide(L)'
;MYSLVQPPFSLKFQEMSTNELHAYGAWFHQVTSQRLEELATAIKNTPGYENWGPDLTTESLELLGAWFADQVETRAKTDEEFNETGAALSFPVAVPEEELTDRSFSLAVDVGMYFAQVVLKNLPGTKWDQPLRNKN
;
A
#
# COMPACT_ATOMS: atom_id res chain seq x y z
N MET A 1 -9.19 15.87 -6.23
CA MET A 1 -9.75 14.77 -5.40
C MET A 1 -8.86 13.53 -5.50
N TYR A 2 -8.56 12.91 -4.36
CA TYR A 2 -7.75 11.70 -4.31
C TYR A 2 -8.47 10.53 -4.99
N SER A 3 -7.80 9.88 -5.93
CA SER A 3 -8.34 8.72 -6.63
C SER A 3 -7.77 7.43 -6.04
N LEU A 4 -8.62 6.43 -5.83
CA LEU A 4 -8.19 5.15 -5.26
C LEU A 4 -7.29 4.39 -6.22
N VAL A 5 -6.32 3.66 -5.66
CA VAL A 5 -5.49 2.76 -6.44
C VAL A 5 -6.35 1.62 -7.01
N GLN A 6 -6.07 1.23 -8.25
CA GLN A 6 -6.84 0.21 -8.98
C GLN A 6 -5.92 -0.93 -9.38
N PRO A 7 -5.66 -1.90 -8.48
CA PRO A 7 -4.86 -3.06 -8.87
C PRO A 7 -5.59 -3.91 -9.93
N PRO A 8 -4.84 -4.60 -10.80
CA PRO A 8 -5.46 -5.38 -11.87
C PRO A 8 -6.18 -6.63 -11.40
N PHE A 9 -5.85 -7.11 -10.19
CA PHE A 9 -6.41 -8.33 -9.62
C PHE A 9 -6.75 -8.13 -8.16
N SER A 10 -7.48 -9.10 -7.60
CA SER A 10 -7.62 -9.26 -6.16
C SER A 10 -6.24 -9.40 -5.51
N LEU A 11 -6.05 -8.83 -4.32
CA LEU A 11 -4.77 -8.87 -3.61
C LEU A 11 -4.51 -10.17 -2.86
N LYS A 12 -5.09 -11.28 -3.31
CA LYS A 12 -4.87 -12.61 -2.73
C LYS A 12 -3.65 -13.26 -3.41
N PHE A 13 -2.48 -12.83 -3.01
CA PHE A 13 -1.23 -13.24 -3.64
C PHE A 13 -1.02 -14.76 -3.64
N GLN A 14 -1.51 -15.43 -2.61
CA GLN A 14 -1.36 -16.88 -2.48
C GLN A 14 -2.13 -17.65 -3.58
N GLU A 15 -3.16 -17.05 -4.12
CA GLU A 15 -3.99 -17.66 -5.17
C GLU A 15 -3.57 -17.26 -6.58
N MET A 16 -2.62 -16.34 -6.71
CA MET A 16 -2.15 -15.88 -8.01
C MET A 16 -1.19 -16.86 -8.66
N SER A 17 -1.36 -17.08 -9.97
CA SER A 17 -0.40 -17.80 -10.78
C SER A 17 0.89 -16.98 -10.92
N THR A 18 1.97 -17.64 -11.39
CA THR A 18 3.23 -16.95 -11.67
C THR A 18 3.04 -15.81 -12.68
N ASN A 19 2.25 -16.05 -13.74
CA ASN A 19 1.96 -15.04 -14.75
C ASN A 19 1.21 -13.85 -14.17
N GLU A 20 0.24 -14.10 -13.28
CA GLU A 20 -0.49 -13.03 -12.61
C GLU A 20 0.39 -12.22 -11.67
N LEU A 21 1.33 -12.87 -10.98
CA LEU A 21 2.29 -12.18 -10.12
C LEU A 21 3.23 -11.29 -10.94
N HIS A 22 3.68 -11.75 -12.11
CA HIS A 22 4.48 -10.92 -13.02
C HIS A 22 3.68 -9.72 -13.52
N ALA A 23 2.42 -9.93 -13.90
CA ALA A 23 1.55 -8.84 -14.35
C ALA A 23 1.30 -7.83 -13.23
N TYR A 24 1.11 -8.29 -12.00
CA TYR A 24 0.93 -7.41 -10.86
C TYR A 24 2.19 -6.57 -10.61
N GLY A 25 3.37 -7.19 -10.65
CA GLY A 25 4.64 -6.47 -10.48
C GLY A 25 4.85 -5.43 -11.56
N ALA A 26 4.54 -5.75 -12.82
CA ALA A 26 4.63 -4.80 -13.93
C ALA A 26 3.67 -3.62 -13.72
N TRP A 27 2.43 -3.89 -13.32
CA TRP A 27 1.46 -2.85 -12.99
C TRP A 27 1.98 -1.95 -11.86
N PHE A 28 2.50 -2.56 -10.80
CA PHE A 28 3.02 -1.82 -9.64
C PHE A 28 4.07 -0.80 -10.06
N HIS A 29 5.05 -1.23 -10.87
CA HIS A 29 6.10 -0.33 -11.36
C HIS A 29 5.56 0.74 -12.31
N GLN A 30 4.60 0.35 -13.15
CA GLN A 30 4.02 1.27 -14.14
C GLN A 30 3.27 2.42 -13.50
N VAL A 31 2.54 2.17 -12.41
CA VAL A 31 1.68 3.18 -11.80
C VAL A 31 2.35 3.96 -10.68
N THR A 32 3.56 3.59 -10.24
CA THR A 32 4.20 4.20 -9.08
C THR A 32 4.30 5.72 -9.21
N SER A 33 4.78 6.24 -10.35
CA SER A 33 4.93 7.69 -10.52
C SER A 33 3.61 8.42 -10.38
N GLN A 34 2.55 7.90 -10.99
CA GLN A 34 1.21 8.49 -10.90
C GLN A 34 0.68 8.45 -9.47
N ARG A 35 0.89 7.31 -8.77
CA ARG A 35 0.42 7.19 -7.40
C ARG A 35 1.16 8.13 -6.45
N LEU A 36 2.46 8.36 -6.68
CA LEU A 36 3.22 9.31 -5.88
C LEU A 36 2.74 10.74 -6.09
N GLU A 37 2.32 11.10 -7.31
CA GLU A 37 1.72 12.41 -7.58
C GLU A 37 0.37 12.55 -6.86
N GLU A 38 -0.46 11.53 -6.89
CA GLU A 38 -1.74 11.50 -6.17
C GLU A 38 -1.52 11.69 -4.67
N LEU A 39 -0.57 10.95 -4.10
CA LEU A 39 -0.23 11.05 -2.69
C LEU A 39 0.25 12.45 -2.32
N ALA A 40 1.19 13.00 -3.09
CA ALA A 40 1.74 14.33 -2.82
C ALA A 40 0.65 15.39 -2.86
N THR A 41 -0.26 15.31 -3.84
CA THR A 41 -1.38 16.24 -3.95
C THR A 41 -2.29 16.15 -2.73
N ALA A 42 -2.61 14.93 -2.29
CA ALA A 42 -3.47 14.72 -1.12
C ALA A 42 -2.84 15.30 0.14
N ILE A 43 -1.52 15.10 0.32
CA ILE A 43 -0.81 15.63 1.50
C ILE A 43 -0.78 17.15 1.47
N LYS A 44 -0.44 17.75 0.33
CA LYS A 44 -0.36 19.22 0.19
C LYS A 44 -1.71 19.89 0.37
N ASN A 45 -2.80 19.20 0.05
CA ASN A 45 -4.15 19.73 0.23
C ASN A 45 -4.65 19.58 1.68
N THR A 46 -3.85 19.00 2.56
CA THR A 46 -4.20 18.83 3.97
C THR A 46 -3.65 20.02 4.77
N PRO A 47 -4.50 20.74 5.54
CA PRO A 47 -4.01 21.84 6.38
C PRO A 47 -2.91 21.38 7.34
N GLY A 48 -1.82 22.14 7.37
CA GLY A 48 -0.64 21.81 8.17
C GLY A 48 0.43 21.04 7.42
N TYR A 49 0.15 20.54 6.21
CA TYR A 49 1.08 19.74 5.43
C TYR A 49 1.38 20.37 4.05
N GLU A 50 1.02 21.61 3.86
CA GLU A 50 1.12 22.28 2.55
C GLU A 50 2.55 22.36 2.03
N ASN A 51 3.54 22.35 2.93
CA ASN A 51 4.95 22.48 2.56
C ASN A 51 5.67 21.14 2.40
N TRP A 52 4.94 20.03 2.60
CA TRP A 52 5.55 18.71 2.40
C TRP A 52 5.85 18.48 0.92
N GLY A 53 6.98 17.86 0.64
CA GLY A 53 7.36 17.49 -0.72
C GLY A 53 7.97 16.10 -0.78
N PRO A 54 7.78 15.37 -1.90
CA PRO A 54 8.33 14.03 -2.06
C PRO A 54 9.80 14.07 -2.51
N ASP A 55 10.66 14.58 -1.63
CA ASP A 55 12.08 14.77 -1.94
C ASP A 55 12.93 13.51 -1.75
N LEU A 56 12.30 12.40 -1.35
CA LEU A 56 12.92 11.09 -1.13
C LEU A 56 13.98 11.09 -0.04
N THR A 57 13.92 12.06 0.89
CA THR A 57 14.77 12.06 2.08
C THR A 57 14.14 11.22 3.18
N THR A 58 14.97 10.75 4.10
CA THR A 58 14.46 10.03 5.28
C THR A 58 13.63 10.94 6.17
N GLU A 59 13.96 12.23 6.22
CA GLU A 59 13.22 13.23 6.98
C GLU A 59 11.78 13.38 6.49
N SER A 60 11.56 13.25 5.19
CA SER A 60 10.19 13.35 4.64
C SER A 60 9.26 12.26 5.18
N LEU A 61 9.81 11.15 5.65
CA LEU A 61 9.02 10.04 6.20
C LEU A 61 8.39 10.39 7.55
N GLU A 62 8.97 11.32 8.31
CA GLU A 62 8.40 11.71 9.60
C GLU A 62 7.04 12.37 9.44
N LEU A 63 6.96 13.38 8.57
CA LEU A 63 5.70 14.05 8.30
C LEU A 63 4.72 13.15 7.56
N LEU A 64 5.21 12.33 6.65
CA LEU A 64 4.37 11.37 5.93
C LEU A 64 3.72 10.39 6.91
N GLY A 65 4.49 9.87 7.86
CA GLY A 65 3.97 8.95 8.87
C GLY A 65 2.91 9.60 9.74
N ALA A 66 3.14 10.84 10.18
CA ALA A 66 2.16 11.58 10.97
C ALA A 66 0.89 11.84 10.17
N TRP A 67 1.02 12.24 8.91
CA TRP A 67 -0.11 12.46 8.03
C TRP A 67 -0.92 11.18 7.84
N PHE A 68 -0.25 10.07 7.55
CA PHE A 68 -0.92 8.80 7.34
C PHE A 68 -1.66 8.34 8.60
N ALA A 69 -1.04 8.49 9.77
CA ALA A 69 -1.68 8.14 11.04
C ALA A 69 -2.99 8.92 11.25
N ASP A 70 -3.02 10.18 10.83
CA ASP A 70 -4.22 11.01 10.94
C ASP A 70 -5.28 10.64 9.90
N GLN A 71 -4.87 10.07 8.76
CA GLN A 71 -5.79 9.76 7.65
C GLN A 71 -6.38 8.36 7.73
N VAL A 72 -5.68 7.43 8.39
CA VAL A 72 -6.10 6.03 8.36
C VAL A 72 -7.41 5.85 9.12
N GLU A 73 -8.33 5.13 8.50
CA GLU A 73 -9.65 4.84 9.05
C GLU A 73 -9.94 3.35 8.90
N THR A 74 -10.73 2.82 9.82
CA THR A 74 -11.19 1.45 9.76
C THR A 74 -12.70 1.41 9.65
N ARG A 75 -13.24 0.27 9.23
CA ARG A 75 -14.67 -0.01 9.25
C ARG A 75 -14.89 -1.37 9.86
N ALA A 76 -16.07 -1.57 10.43
CA ALA A 76 -16.45 -2.88 10.95
C ALA A 76 -16.62 -3.86 9.78
N LYS A 77 -16.13 -5.07 9.96
CA LYS A 77 -16.38 -6.15 8.99
C LYS A 77 -17.81 -6.62 9.13
N THR A 78 -18.42 -7.03 8.01
CA THR A 78 -19.69 -7.76 8.05
C THR A 78 -19.43 -9.15 8.61
N ASP A 79 -20.47 -9.81 9.10
CA ASP A 79 -20.36 -11.18 9.60
C ASP A 79 -19.77 -12.12 8.54
N GLU A 80 -20.17 -11.95 7.29
CA GLU A 80 -19.65 -12.74 6.18
C GLU A 80 -18.16 -12.50 5.97
N GLU A 81 -17.72 -11.23 5.95
CA GLU A 81 -16.31 -10.88 5.79
C GLU A 81 -15.47 -11.42 6.95
N PHE A 82 -15.98 -11.31 8.17
CA PHE A 82 -15.29 -11.82 9.34
C PHE A 82 -15.09 -13.33 9.24
N ASN A 83 -16.15 -14.06 8.84
CA ASN A 83 -16.09 -15.50 8.69
C ASN A 83 -15.14 -15.92 7.55
N GLU A 84 -15.15 -15.22 6.42
CA GLU A 84 -14.24 -15.49 5.32
C GLU A 84 -12.79 -15.34 5.74
N THR A 85 -12.46 -14.27 6.47
CA THR A 85 -11.09 -14.03 6.95
C THR A 85 -10.66 -15.17 7.87
N GLY A 86 -11.53 -15.57 8.81
CA GLY A 86 -11.23 -16.67 9.72
C GLY A 86 -11.02 -17.99 8.99
N ALA A 87 -11.85 -18.28 7.98
CA ALA A 87 -11.75 -19.50 7.20
C ALA A 87 -10.48 -19.54 6.33
N ALA A 88 -9.96 -18.38 5.92
CA ALA A 88 -8.76 -18.31 5.09
C ALA A 88 -7.47 -18.51 5.89
N LEU A 89 -7.51 -18.43 7.21
CA LEU A 89 -6.34 -18.61 8.05
C LEU A 89 -6.03 -20.08 8.27
N SER A 90 -4.75 -20.44 8.17
CA SER A 90 -4.31 -21.83 8.32
C SER A 90 -4.02 -22.21 9.78
N PHE A 91 -4.16 -21.28 10.71
CA PHE A 91 -3.91 -21.50 12.13
C PHE A 91 -4.85 -20.62 12.97
N PRO A 92 -5.13 -21.02 14.22
CA PRO A 92 -6.06 -20.24 15.06
C PRO A 92 -5.42 -18.94 15.55
N VAL A 93 -5.82 -17.83 14.94
CA VAL A 93 -5.46 -16.49 15.42
C VAL A 93 -6.73 -15.68 15.56
N ALA A 94 -6.68 -14.65 16.40
CA ALA A 94 -7.77 -13.71 16.52
C ALA A 94 -7.96 -12.95 15.21
N VAL A 95 -9.18 -12.95 14.69
CA VAL A 95 -9.52 -12.20 13.48
C VAL A 95 -9.99 -10.81 13.90
N PRO A 96 -9.38 -9.73 13.41
CA PRO A 96 -9.85 -8.39 13.74
C PRO A 96 -11.28 -8.17 13.28
N GLU A 97 -12.09 -7.51 14.11
CA GLU A 97 -13.47 -7.15 13.75
C GLU A 97 -13.53 -5.97 12.79
N GLU A 98 -12.44 -5.21 12.69
CA GLU A 98 -12.33 -4.05 11.82
C GLU A 98 -11.28 -4.28 10.74
N GLU A 99 -11.45 -3.58 9.64
CA GLU A 99 -10.47 -3.54 8.56
C GLU A 99 -10.35 -2.12 8.03
N LEU A 100 -9.29 -1.87 7.27
CA LEU A 100 -9.09 -0.56 6.66
C LEU A 100 -10.21 -0.25 5.67
N THR A 101 -10.62 1.02 5.62
CA THR A 101 -11.50 1.49 4.54
C THR A 101 -10.74 1.40 3.21
N ASP A 102 -11.46 1.38 2.09
CA ASP A 102 -10.85 1.32 0.76
C ASP A 102 -9.89 2.48 0.54
N ARG A 103 -10.26 3.67 1.02
CA ARG A 103 -9.39 4.84 0.93
C ARG A 103 -8.12 4.66 1.74
N SER A 104 -8.23 4.17 2.97
CA SER A 104 -7.06 3.94 3.84
C SER A 104 -6.15 2.85 3.28
N PHE A 105 -6.73 1.80 2.69
CA PHE A 105 -5.96 0.77 2.02
C PHE A 105 -5.18 1.35 0.83
N SER A 106 -5.83 2.18 0.02
CA SER A 106 -5.18 2.84 -1.12
C SER A 106 -4.03 3.74 -0.65
N LEU A 107 -4.26 4.52 0.42
CA LEU A 107 -3.22 5.36 1.01
C LEU A 107 -2.05 4.51 1.52
N ALA A 108 -2.34 3.36 2.13
CA ALA A 108 -1.29 2.46 2.62
C ALA A 108 -0.41 1.96 1.47
N VAL A 109 -1.01 1.61 0.33
CA VAL A 109 -0.27 1.21 -0.87
C VAL A 109 0.62 2.37 -1.35
N ASP A 110 0.06 3.57 -1.45
CA ASP A 110 0.81 4.75 -1.92
C ASP A 110 1.96 5.10 -0.98
N VAL A 111 1.72 5.06 0.33
CA VAL A 111 2.76 5.31 1.34
C VAL A 111 3.86 4.26 1.24
N GLY A 112 3.49 2.99 1.04
CA GLY A 112 4.44 1.90 0.84
C GLY A 112 5.29 2.10 -0.41
N MET A 113 4.68 2.55 -1.51
CA MET A 113 5.41 2.88 -2.74
C MET A 113 6.41 4.00 -2.51
N TYR A 114 6.02 5.05 -1.80
CA TYR A 114 6.92 6.16 -1.49
C TYR A 114 8.07 5.70 -0.58
N PHE A 115 7.75 4.97 0.47
CA PHE A 115 8.75 4.42 1.38
C PHE A 115 9.80 3.61 0.61
N ALA A 116 9.35 2.76 -0.32
CA ALA A 116 10.25 1.97 -1.15
C ALA A 116 11.18 2.85 -1.98
N GLN A 117 10.67 3.95 -2.55
CA GLN A 117 11.51 4.88 -3.31
C GLN A 117 12.57 5.55 -2.43
N VAL A 118 12.22 5.90 -1.18
CA VAL A 118 13.16 6.45 -0.22
C VAL A 118 14.27 5.43 0.08
N VAL A 119 13.91 4.17 0.30
CA VAL A 119 14.87 3.10 0.55
C VAL A 119 15.81 2.92 -0.64
N LEU A 120 15.25 2.85 -1.85
CA LEU A 120 16.05 2.67 -3.07
C LEU A 120 17.06 3.80 -3.27
N LYS A 121 16.66 5.03 -2.95
CA LYS A 121 17.55 6.19 -3.10
C LYS A 121 18.65 6.23 -2.06
N ASN A 122 18.33 5.88 -0.82
CA ASN A 122 19.23 6.12 0.32
C ASN A 122 20.06 4.91 0.76
N LEU A 123 19.74 3.71 0.28
CA LEU A 123 20.47 2.48 0.60
C LEU A 123 21.07 1.87 -0.67
N PRO A 124 22.36 2.11 -0.94
CA PRO A 124 23.03 1.56 -2.13
C PRO A 124 22.93 0.05 -2.20
N GLY A 125 22.70 -0.47 -3.40
CA GLY A 125 22.59 -1.92 -3.62
C GLY A 125 21.18 -2.48 -3.45
N THR A 126 20.23 -1.69 -2.94
CA THR A 126 18.83 -2.09 -2.84
C THR A 126 18.19 -2.08 -4.21
N LYS A 127 17.35 -3.07 -4.47
CA LYS A 127 16.62 -3.16 -5.74
C LYS A 127 15.28 -3.84 -5.52
N TRP A 128 14.35 -3.60 -6.42
CA TRP A 128 13.11 -4.35 -6.44
C TRP A 128 13.38 -5.81 -6.83
N ASP A 129 12.69 -6.71 -6.15
CA ASP A 129 12.73 -8.14 -6.46
C ASP A 129 11.36 -8.75 -6.20
N GLN A 130 11.04 -9.78 -6.97
CA GLN A 130 9.81 -10.53 -6.80
C GLN A 130 10.19 -12.02 -6.79
N PRO A 131 10.43 -12.59 -5.59
CA PRO A 131 10.92 -13.97 -5.49
C PRO A 131 9.79 -14.96 -5.80
N LEU A 132 9.81 -15.51 -7.02
CA LEU A 132 8.78 -16.44 -7.52
C LEU A 132 9.24 -17.89 -7.51
N ARG A 133 10.46 -18.17 -7.02
CA ARG A 133 11.07 -19.51 -7.11
C ARG A 133 10.31 -20.61 -6.36
N ASN A 134 9.44 -20.25 -5.43
CA ASN A 134 8.60 -21.20 -4.69
C ASN A 134 7.17 -21.27 -5.24
N LYS A 135 6.92 -20.66 -6.39
CA LYS A 135 5.64 -20.69 -7.08
C LYS A 135 5.72 -21.67 -8.25
N ASN A 136 4.94 -22.70 -8.22
CA ASN A 136 4.86 -23.70 -9.28
C ASN A 136 3.48 -23.73 -9.89
#